data_d4d62d9a871d98db6d4e573663d67d44
#
_entry.id   d4d62d9a871d98db6d4e573663d67d44
#
_cell.length_a   1.000
_cell.length_b   1.000
_cell.length_c   1.000
_cell.angle_alpha   90.00
_cell.angle_beta   90.00
_cell.angle_gamma   90.00
#
_symmetry.space_group_name_H-M   'P 1'
#
loop_
_entity.id
_entity.type
_entity.pdbx_description
1 polymer ?
#
loop_
_entity_poly.entity_id
_entity_poly.type
_entity_poly.pdbx_seq_one_letter_code
_entity_poly.pdbx_strand_id
1 'polypeptide(L)'
;CISRYEKSPSVKVVPQDMVEIPAGNFRFYTKRDPNTLDPFIAFPDFSDTVDISMPRFFMDRYPVTNIQYKQFLTQTSYIPNDTINYLKYWSNGSPASGTEDLPVVYVNPDDAKAYAKWAGKRLPTEQEWQYAAQGSDMRKFPWGNMMDSTKCNYNLNFSTPVGRFQNGGSPFNVMDIVGNVWQMTSDVYDNGSYYFTIIRGGSYYHPTQSIWYVTGGPLPVDHPEMLLLIAPGLDRNATVGFRCVKDSE
;
A
#
# COMPACT_ATOMS: atom_id res chain seq x y z
N CYS A 1 32.64 -43.03 0.78
CA CYS A 1 31.74 -42.24 1.68
C CYS A 1 31.19 -41.08 0.88
N ILE A 2 29.95 -41.21 0.44
CA ILE A 2 29.23 -40.13 -0.27
C ILE A 2 28.44 -39.39 0.82
N SER A 3 28.88 -38.18 1.14
CA SER A 3 28.19 -37.28 2.02
C SER A 3 26.83 -36.89 1.39
N ARG A 4 25.73 -37.33 2.00
CA ARG A 4 24.40 -36.85 1.67
C ARG A 4 24.30 -35.41 2.14
N TYR A 5 24.23 -34.48 1.20
CA TYR A 5 23.76 -33.12 1.48
C TYR A 5 22.28 -33.22 1.87
N GLU A 6 22.00 -33.16 3.17
CA GLU A 6 20.65 -32.91 3.64
C GLU A 6 20.28 -31.47 3.24
N LYS A 7 19.31 -31.34 2.31
CA LYS A 7 18.64 -30.06 2.05
C LYS A 7 18.06 -29.56 3.37
N SER A 8 18.54 -28.42 3.84
CA SER A 8 17.89 -27.69 4.92
C SER A 8 16.40 -27.59 4.61
N PRO A 9 15.53 -27.84 5.60
CA PRO A 9 14.09 -27.74 5.38
C PRO A 9 13.79 -26.33 4.89
N SER A 10 13.18 -26.22 3.70
CA SER A 10 12.68 -24.96 3.18
C SER A 10 11.71 -24.41 4.24
N VAL A 11 12.10 -23.31 4.88
CA VAL A 11 11.19 -22.57 5.76
C VAL A 11 10.00 -22.21 4.87
N LYS A 12 8.87 -22.85 5.09
CA LYS A 12 7.63 -22.48 4.41
C LYS A 12 7.36 -21.05 4.81
N VAL A 13 7.57 -20.11 3.88
CA VAL A 13 7.03 -18.76 4.02
C VAL A 13 5.52 -18.97 4.23
N VAL A 14 5.02 -18.62 5.41
CA VAL A 14 3.58 -18.63 5.64
C VAL A 14 3.02 -17.59 4.68
N PRO A 15 2.26 -17.97 3.64
CA PRO A 15 1.70 -17.02 2.72
C PRO A 15 0.85 -16.04 3.54
N GLN A 16 1.02 -14.75 3.30
CA GLN A 16 0.08 -13.78 3.84
C GLN A 16 -1.31 -14.21 3.40
N ASP A 17 -2.30 -14.10 4.28
CA ASP A 17 -3.68 -14.39 3.98
C ASP A 17 -4.16 -13.52 2.81
N MET A 18 -4.30 -14.12 1.63
CA MET A 18 -4.78 -13.44 0.43
C MET A 18 -6.28 -13.68 0.27
N VAL A 19 -6.95 -12.73 -0.33
CA VAL A 19 -8.36 -12.86 -0.73
C VAL A 19 -8.46 -12.89 -2.24
N GLU A 20 -9.42 -13.67 -2.73
CA GLU A 20 -9.75 -13.68 -4.15
C GLU A 20 -10.56 -12.43 -4.51
N ILE A 21 -10.12 -11.73 -5.54
CA ILE A 21 -10.86 -10.65 -6.19
C ILE A 21 -11.43 -11.22 -7.47
N PRO A 22 -12.75 -11.43 -7.56
CA PRO A 22 -13.36 -12.07 -8.72
C PRO A 22 -13.25 -11.19 -9.97
N ALA A 23 -13.24 -11.81 -11.14
CA ALA A 23 -13.38 -11.06 -12.39
C ALA A 23 -14.69 -10.29 -12.39
N GLY A 24 -14.69 -9.09 -12.97
CA GLY A 24 -15.89 -8.27 -13.03
C GLY A 24 -15.66 -6.94 -13.71
N ASN A 25 -16.75 -6.23 -13.95
CA ASN A 25 -16.69 -4.89 -14.52
C ASN A 25 -16.87 -3.85 -13.42
N PHE A 26 -16.08 -2.79 -13.48
CA PHE A 26 -16.24 -1.67 -12.59
C PHE A 26 -15.95 -0.37 -13.31
N ARG A 27 -16.47 0.71 -12.77
CA ARG A 27 -16.17 2.04 -13.24
C ARG A 27 -15.00 2.60 -12.46
N PHE A 28 -13.86 2.71 -13.14
CA PHE A 28 -12.68 3.37 -12.61
C PHE A 28 -12.90 4.88 -12.71
N TYR A 29 -12.72 5.56 -11.60
CA TYR A 29 -12.83 7.01 -11.51
C TYR A 29 -11.76 7.51 -10.53
N THR A 30 -11.01 8.51 -10.94
CA THR A 30 -10.07 9.19 -10.06
C THR A 30 -10.49 10.62 -9.90
N LYS A 31 -10.65 11.06 -8.66
CA LYS A 31 -10.92 12.45 -8.33
C LYS A 31 -9.77 13.01 -7.53
N ARG A 32 -9.13 13.99 -8.08
CA ARG A 32 -8.18 14.78 -7.35
C ARG A 32 -8.87 15.97 -6.72
N ASP A 33 -8.52 16.30 -5.47
CA ASP A 33 -8.99 17.53 -4.83
C ASP A 33 -8.25 18.71 -5.48
N PRO A 34 -8.94 19.62 -6.19
CA PRO A 34 -8.31 20.78 -6.82
C PRO A 34 -7.69 21.74 -5.79
N ASN A 35 -8.05 21.64 -4.51
CA ASN A 35 -7.46 22.48 -3.46
C ASN A 35 -6.12 21.95 -2.96
N THR A 36 -5.66 20.81 -3.45
CA THR A 36 -4.39 20.19 -3.08
C THR A 36 -3.30 20.42 -4.10
N LEU A 37 -3.49 21.38 -4.98
CA LEU A 37 -2.52 21.72 -6.02
C LEU A 37 -1.30 22.39 -5.40
N ASP A 38 -0.16 21.73 -5.49
CA ASP A 38 1.10 22.44 -5.53
C ASP A 38 1.04 23.41 -6.74
N PRO A 39 1.07 24.73 -6.54
CA PRO A 39 0.94 25.68 -7.65
C PRO A 39 2.08 25.57 -8.67
N PHE A 40 3.15 24.83 -8.34
CA PHE A 40 4.32 24.64 -9.19
C PHE A 40 4.28 23.34 -9.99
N ILE A 41 3.33 22.44 -9.73
CA ILE A 41 3.22 21.16 -10.44
C ILE A 41 1.89 21.13 -11.19
N ALA A 42 1.94 21.23 -12.51
CA ALA A 42 0.79 20.96 -13.35
C ALA A 42 0.50 19.44 -13.33
N PHE A 43 -0.52 19.06 -12.60
CA PHE A 43 -0.96 17.69 -12.58
C PHE A 43 -1.98 17.44 -13.70
N PRO A 44 -1.97 16.26 -14.34
CA PRO A 44 -2.98 15.92 -15.31
C PRO A 44 -4.37 15.91 -14.64
N ASP A 45 -5.38 16.27 -15.42
CA ASP A 45 -6.75 16.07 -15.00
C ASP A 45 -7.07 14.58 -15.04
N PHE A 46 -7.14 13.96 -13.87
CA PHE A 46 -7.49 12.55 -13.70
C PHE A 46 -9.00 12.33 -13.59
N SER A 47 -9.82 13.27 -14.00
CA SER A 47 -11.28 13.18 -13.92
C SER A 47 -11.92 12.18 -14.89
N ASP A 48 -11.12 11.43 -15.62
CA ASP A 48 -11.61 10.47 -16.59
C ASP A 48 -12.27 9.26 -15.92
N THR A 49 -13.49 9.00 -16.32
CA THR A 49 -14.24 7.82 -15.92
C THR A 49 -14.11 6.76 -17.02
N VAL A 50 -13.61 5.58 -16.68
CA VAL A 50 -13.40 4.47 -17.62
C VAL A 50 -14.07 3.21 -17.07
N ASP A 51 -14.90 2.57 -17.91
CA ASP A 51 -15.43 1.25 -17.59
C ASP A 51 -14.37 0.20 -17.90
N ILE A 52 -13.98 -0.59 -16.88
CA ILE A 52 -12.89 -1.56 -16.94
C ILE A 52 -13.43 -2.95 -16.62
N SER A 53 -13.03 -3.92 -17.46
CA SER A 53 -13.21 -5.34 -17.18
C SER A 53 -11.95 -5.87 -16.48
N MET A 54 -12.06 -6.14 -15.19
CA MET A 54 -10.97 -6.68 -14.38
C MET A 54 -10.93 -8.21 -14.49
N PRO A 55 -9.76 -8.80 -14.74
CA PRO A 55 -9.58 -10.23 -14.58
C PRO A 55 -9.63 -10.64 -13.11
N ARG A 56 -9.81 -11.92 -12.83
CA ARG A 56 -9.65 -12.48 -11.48
C ARG A 56 -8.19 -12.37 -11.05
N PHE A 57 -7.96 -11.99 -9.79
CA PHE A 57 -6.64 -11.97 -9.17
C PHE A 57 -6.75 -12.19 -7.65
N PHE A 58 -5.63 -12.31 -6.99
CA PHE A 58 -5.57 -12.38 -5.53
C PHE A 58 -4.91 -11.13 -4.97
N MET A 59 -5.40 -10.64 -3.83
CA MET A 59 -4.82 -9.50 -3.13
C MET A 59 -4.54 -9.87 -1.67
N ASP A 60 -3.43 -9.39 -1.12
CA ASP A 60 -3.15 -9.50 0.30
C ASP A 60 -4.32 -8.89 1.10
N ARG A 61 -4.87 -9.66 2.04
CA ARG A 61 -5.96 -9.18 2.89
C ARG A 61 -5.57 -7.94 3.67
N TYR A 62 -4.33 -7.89 4.13
CA TYR A 62 -3.76 -6.79 4.91
C TYR A 62 -2.56 -6.15 4.22
N PRO A 63 -2.16 -4.92 4.60
CA PRO A 63 -0.85 -4.40 4.27
C PRO A 63 0.27 -5.31 4.78
N VAL A 64 1.41 -5.32 4.09
CA VAL A 64 2.60 -6.07 4.53
C VAL A 64 3.05 -5.56 5.89
N THR A 65 3.24 -6.50 6.83
CA THR A 65 3.63 -6.19 8.21
C THR A 65 5.15 -6.17 8.41
N ASN A 66 5.58 -5.57 9.52
CA ASN A 66 6.98 -5.54 9.92
C ASN A 66 7.57 -6.95 10.03
N ILE A 67 6.84 -7.92 10.61
CA ILE A 67 7.35 -9.28 10.74
C ILE A 67 7.53 -9.98 9.39
N GLN A 68 6.61 -9.77 8.46
CA GLN A 68 6.71 -10.32 7.11
C GLN A 68 7.88 -9.70 6.34
N TYR A 69 8.07 -8.39 6.47
CA TYR A 69 9.19 -7.72 5.85
C TYR A 69 10.55 -8.16 6.45
N LYS A 70 10.59 -8.41 7.76
CA LYS A 70 11.76 -8.99 8.42
C LYS A 70 12.10 -10.38 7.87
N GLN A 71 11.10 -11.23 7.62
CA GLN A 71 11.33 -12.54 7.00
C GLN A 71 11.98 -12.40 5.62
N PHE A 72 11.50 -11.46 4.80
CA PHE A 72 12.12 -11.15 3.51
C PHE A 72 13.60 -10.78 3.67
N LEU A 73 13.93 -9.85 4.55
CA LEU A 73 15.32 -9.44 4.78
C LEU A 73 16.20 -10.59 5.24
N THR A 74 15.68 -11.41 6.15
CA THR A 74 16.42 -12.57 6.69
C THR A 74 16.73 -13.61 5.60
N GLN A 75 15.80 -13.80 4.64
CA GLN A 75 15.93 -14.84 3.61
C GLN A 75 16.70 -14.37 2.38
N THR A 76 16.75 -13.06 2.12
CA THR A 76 17.34 -12.53 0.88
C THR A 76 18.62 -11.74 1.12
N SER A 77 18.85 -11.28 2.35
CA SER A 77 19.92 -10.29 2.66
C SER A 77 19.80 -9.04 1.78
N TYR A 78 18.56 -8.63 1.46
CA TYR A 78 18.30 -7.47 0.62
C TYR A 78 18.94 -6.21 1.19
N ILE A 79 19.59 -5.45 0.32
CA ILE A 79 20.18 -4.14 0.61
C ILE A 79 19.58 -3.15 -0.39
N PRO A 80 18.95 -2.07 0.09
CA PRO A 80 18.38 -1.04 -0.80
C PRO A 80 19.49 -0.25 -1.52
N ASN A 81 19.14 0.37 -2.65
CA ASN A 81 20.07 1.24 -3.42
C ASN A 81 20.56 2.44 -2.60
N ASP A 82 19.74 2.95 -1.71
CA ASP A 82 20.09 3.96 -0.70
C ASP A 82 19.51 3.57 0.65
N THR A 83 20.09 4.05 1.74
CA THR A 83 19.66 3.72 3.10
C THR A 83 19.04 4.90 3.84
N ILE A 84 18.85 6.04 3.17
CA ILE A 84 18.27 7.23 3.78
C ILE A 84 16.83 6.95 4.20
N ASN A 85 16.56 7.09 5.48
CA ASN A 85 15.28 6.77 6.12
C ASN A 85 14.80 5.31 5.97
N TYR A 86 15.60 4.41 5.40
CA TYR A 86 15.20 3.01 5.26
C TYR A 86 14.98 2.35 6.62
N LEU A 87 13.77 1.84 6.84
CA LEU A 87 13.33 1.20 8.09
C LEU A 87 13.71 2.03 9.35
N LYS A 88 13.53 3.34 9.29
CA LYS A 88 13.99 4.32 10.28
C LYS A 88 13.63 3.99 11.72
N TYR A 89 12.50 3.30 11.95
CA TYR A 89 12.06 2.91 13.30
C TYR A 89 12.56 1.55 13.75
N TRP A 90 13.34 0.86 12.91
CA TRP A 90 13.91 -0.43 13.26
C TRP A 90 15.26 -0.24 13.98
N SER A 91 15.57 -1.16 14.86
CA SER A 91 16.84 -1.19 15.57
C SER A 91 17.55 -2.53 15.33
N ASN A 92 18.83 -2.49 14.96
CA ASN A 92 19.62 -3.68 14.67
C ASN A 92 18.94 -4.65 13.66
N GLY A 93 18.33 -4.09 12.59
CA GLY A 93 17.65 -4.88 11.55
C GLY A 93 16.36 -5.58 12.02
N SER A 94 15.74 -5.09 13.07
CA SER A 94 14.51 -5.65 13.64
C SER A 94 13.52 -4.55 14.02
N PRO A 95 12.21 -4.79 13.85
CA PRO A 95 11.19 -3.91 14.41
C PRO A 95 11.23 -3.94 15.93
N ALA A 96 10.77 -2.87 16.56
CA ALA A 96 10.62 -2.84 18.01
C ALA A 96 9.63 -3.93 18.47
N SER A 97 9.86 -4.47 19.66
CA SER A 97 8.95 -5.46 20.25
C SER A 97 7.55 -4.91 20.41
N GLY A 98 6.55 -5.68 20.00
CA GLY A 98 5.13 -5.27 19.99
C GLY A 98 4.70 -4.47 18.76
N THR A 99 5.59 -4.30 17.75
CA THR A 99 5.29 -3.64 16.49
C THR A 99 5.31 -4.60 15.30
N GLU A 100 5.38 -5.89 15.53
CA GLU A 100 5.51 -6.95 14.54
C GLU A 100 4.36 -6.93 13.54
N ASP A 101 3.14 -6.71 14.02
CA ASP A 101 1.90 -6.70 13.24
C ASP A 101 1.51 -5.31 12.70
N LEU A 102 2.34 -4.29 12.92
CA LEU A 102 2.13 -2.99 12.28
C LEU A 102 2.52 -3.08 10.80
N PRO A 103 1.85 -2.32 9.91
CA PRO A 103 2.30 -2.15 8.54
C PRO A 103 3.76 -1.71 8.48
N VAL A 104 4.55 -2.31 7.60
CA VAL A 104 5.90 -1.82 7.33
C VAL A 104 5.83 -0.46 6.67
N VAL A 105 6.64 0.47 7.16
CA VAL A 105 6.77 1.83 6.65
C VAL A 105 8.26 2.21 6.54
N TYR A 106 8.55 3.37 6.01
CA TYR A 106 9.93 3.75 5.66
C TYR A 106 10.58 2.81 4.66
N VAL A 107 9.78 2.37 3.71
CA VAL A 107 10.16 1.63 2.50
C VAL A 107 9.72 2.42 1.27
N ASN A 108 10.47 2.31 0.19
CA ASN A 108 10.14 2.97 -1.07
C ASN A 108 9.59 1.97 -2.11
N PRO A 109 9.19 2.42 -3.31
CA PRO A 109 8.65 1.53 -4.33
C PRO A 109 9.60 0.39 -4.75
N ASP A 110 10.91 0.62 -4.76
CA ASP A 110 11.88 -0.42 -5.12
C ASP A 110 12.00 -1.47 -4.02
N ASP A 111 11.99 -1.03 -2.75
CA ASP A 111 11.94 -1.92 -1.58
C ASP A 111 10.67 -2.79 -1.60
N ALA A 112 9.53 -2.18 -1.90
CA ALA A 112 8.24 -2.87 -1.99
C ALA A 112 8.19 -3.87 -3.16
N LYS A 113 8.73 -3.51 -4.34
CA LYS A 113 8.85 -4.41 -5.49
C LYS A 113 9.78 -5.57 -5.21
N ALA A 114 10.90 -5.34 -4.51
CA ALA A 114 11.85 -6.39 -4.13
C ALA A 114 11.18 -7.42 -3.20
N TYR A 115 10.45 -6.95 -2.17
CA TYR A 115 9.64 -7.81 -1.32
C TYR A 115 8.60 -8.60 -2.12
N ALA A 116 7.82 -7.92 -2.96
CA ALA A 116 6.76 -8.55 -3.74
C ALA A 116 7.32 -9.66 -4.65
N LYS A 117 8.43 -9.40 -5.34
CA LYS A 117 9.12 -10.39 -6.18
C LYS A 117 9.57 -11.61 -5.37
N TRP A 118 10.17 -11.41 -4.19
CA TRP A 118 10.56 -12.50 -3.30
C TRP A 118 9.37 -13.35 -2.88
N ALA A 119 8.23 -12.70 -2.58
CA ALA A 119 6.99 -13.37 -2.17
C ALA A 119 6.25 -14.04 -3.35
N GLY A 120 6.74 -13.96 -4.59
CA GLY A 120 6.04 -14.46 -5.78
C GLY A 120 4.79 -13.65 -6.12
N LYS A 121 4.83 -12.35 -5.86
CA LYS A 121 3.75 -11.37 -6.00
C LYS A 121 4.24 -10.14 -6.75
N ARG A 122 3.36 -9.15 -6.91
CA ARG A 122 3.67 -7.80 -7.41
C ARG A 122 2.87 -6.74 -6.67
N LEU A 123 3.19 -5.47 -6.87
CA LEU A 123 2.33 -4.38 -6.43
C LEU A 123 1.04 -4.34 -7.26
N PRO A 124 -0.08 -3.92 -6.67
CA PRO A 124 -1.32 -3.71 -7.41
C PRO A 124 -1.19 -2.51 -8.35
N THR A 125 -1.89 -2.53 -9.47
CA THR A 125 -2.19 -1.33 -10.22
C THR A 125 -3.20 -0.47 -9.46
N GLU A 126 -3.34 0.82 -9.82
CA GLU A 126 -4.39 1.69 -9.29
C GLU A 126 -5.78 1.10 -9.51
N GLN A 127 -6.00 0.54 -10.68
CA GLN A 127 -7.28 -0.06 -11.06
C GLN A 127 -7.59 -1.30 -10.22
N GLU A 128 -6.63 -2.17 -10.01
CA GLU A 128 -6.77 -3.35 -9.14
C GLU A 128 -7.02 -2.95 -7.70
N TRP A 129 -6.28 -1.95 -7.21
CA TRP A 129 -6.45 -1.44 -5.86
C TRP A 129 -7.85 -0.87 -5.66
N GLN A 130 -8.30 -0.01 -6.59
CA GLN A 130 -9.61 0.63 -6.49
C GLN A 130 -10.75 -0.38 -6.62
N TYR A 131 -10.66 -1.33 -7.57
CA TYR A 131 -11.66 -2.39 -7.70
C TYR A 131 -11.75 -3.24 -6.43
N ALA A 132 -10.62 -3.64 -5.87
CA ALA A 132 -10.58 -4.40 -4.61
C ALA A 132 -11.18 -3.62 -3.43
N ALA A 133 -11.05 -2.30 -3.42
CA ALA A 133 -11.57 -1.43 -2.38
C ALA A 133 -13.08 -1.16 -2.50
N GLN A 134 -13.56 -0.88 -3.73
CA GLN A 134 -14.95 -0.43 -3.94
C GLN A 134 -15.90 -1.53 -4.42
N GLY A 135 -15.41 -2.59 -5.08
CA GLY A 135 -16.27 -3.51 -5.81
C GLY A 135 -16.82 -2.88 -7.09
N SER A 136 -18.04 -3.28 -7.50
CA SER A 136 -18.68 -2.84 -8.74
C SER A 136 -19.70 -1.70 -8.56
N ASP A 137 -19.97 -1.24 -7.34
CA ASP A 137 -21.09 -0.33 -7.05
C ASP A 137 -20.68 1.13 -6.83
N MET A 138 -19.43 1.48 -7.16
CA MET A 138 -18.88 2.85 -7.07
C MET A 138 -18.95 3.48 -5.66
N ARG A 139 -18.96 2.67 -4.62
CA ARG A 139 -18.92 3.19 -3.25
C ARG A 139 -17.63 3.99 -3.00
N LYS A 140 -17.74 5.03 -2.15
CA LYS A 140 -16.60 5.92 -1.84
C LYS A 140 -15.63 5.35 -0.81
N PHE A 141 -16.11 4.46 0.04
CA PHE A 141 -15.31 3.77 1.07
C PHE A 141 -15.61 2.27 1.00
N PRO A 142 -14.72 1.42 1.49
CA PRO A 142 -14.92 -0.04 1.44
C PRO A 142 -16.26 -0.50 2.01
N TRP A 143 -16.81 0.24 2.96
CA TRP A 143 -18.05 -0.04 3.68
C TRP A 143 -19.26 0.75 3.21
N GLY A 144 -19.17 1.59 2.19
CA GLY A 144 -20.29 2.39 1.66
C GLY A 144 -19.89 3.81 1.24
N ASN A 145 -20.87 4.73 1.22
CA ASN A 145 -20.66 6.06 0.65
C ASN A 145 -20.31 7.15 1.69
N MET A 146 -20.33 6.81 2.97
CA MET A 146 -20.02 7.77 4.03
C MET A 146 -18.81 7.33 4.83
N MET A 147 -18.00 8.33 5.21
CA MET A 147 -16.89 8.09 6.13
C MET A 147 -17.42 7.60 7.48
N ASP A 148 -16.79 6.56 8.03
CA ASP A 148 -17.11 6.00 9.34
C ASP A 148 -15.78 5.73 10.08
N SER A 149 -15.47 6.58 11.04
CA SER A 149 -14.22 6.53 11.83
C SER A 149 -14.11 5.29 12.71
N THR A 150 -15.18 4.53 12.89
CA THR A 150 -15.15 3.26 13.63
C THR A 150 -14.65 2.08 12.80
N LYS A 151 -14.52 2.27 11.49
CA LYS A 151 -14.17 1.24 10.51
C LYS A 151 -12.73 1.30 10.01
N CYS A 152 -11.97 2.33 10.38
CA CYS A 152 -10.57 2.47 9.98
C CYS A 152 -9.78 3.27 11.01
N ASN A 153 -8.47 3.24 10.92
CA ASN A 153 -7.62 4.14 11.68
C ASN A 153 -7.74 5.56 11.12
N TYR A 154 -8.58 6.35 11.75
CA TYR A 154 -8.93 7.70 11.31
C TYR A 154 -8.00 8.77 11.90
N ASN A 155 -7.69 8.71 13.22
CA ASN A 155 -6.95 9.77 13.90
C ASN A 155 -6.22 9.32 15.18
N LEU A 156 -5.70 8.10 15.20
CA LEU A 156 -4.98 7.63 16.38
C LEU A 156 -3.55 8.19 16.49
N ASN A 157 -3.11 9.01 15.54
CA ASN A 157 -1.75 9.61 15.47
C ASN A 157 -0.59 8.60 15.33
N PHE A 158 -0.89 7.32 15.13
CA PHE A 158 0.08 6.23 14.90
C PHE A 158 -0.59 5.10 14.14
N SER A 159 0.22 4.29 13.45
CA SER A 159 -0.29 3.08 12.79
C SER A 159 -0.75 2.04 13.81
N THR A 160 -1.76 1.26 13.45
CA THR A 160 -2.27 0.18 14.28
C THR A 160 -1.94 -1.19 13.69
N PRO A 161 -1.94 -2.25 14.51
CA PRO A 161 -1.84 -3.61 14.00
C PRO A 161 -2.88 -3.85 12.90
N VAL A 162 -2.47 -4.59 11.86
CA VAL A 162 -3.36 -4.91 10.76
C VAL A 162 -4.59 -5.68 11.25
N GLY A 163 -5.74 -5.44 10.62
CA GLY A 163 -7.00 -6.09 10.99
C GLY A 163 -7.63 -5.61 12.29
N ARG A 164 -7.16 -4.54 12.89
CA ARG A 164 -7.77 -3.99 14.11
C ARG A 164 -9.23 -3.61 13.91
N PHE A 165 -9.57 -3.10 12.73
CA PHE A 165 -10.91 -2.61 12.40
C PHE A 165 -11.70 -3.66 11.61
N GLN A 166 -12.25 -4.65 12.31
CA GLN A 166 -12.89 -5.84 11.72
C GLN A 166 -14.07 -5.52 10.78
N ASN A 167 -14.75 -4.39 10.98
CA ASN A 167 -15.89 -3.96 10.16
C ASN A 167 -15.48 -3.02 9.01
N GLY A 168 -14.18 -2.83 8.78
CA GLY A 168 -13.62 -1.93 7.76
C GLY A 168 -13.28 -2.60 6.43
N GLY A 169 -13.71 -3.85 6.24
CA GLY A 169 -13.42 -4.62 5.04
C GLY A 169 -14.14 -4.12 3.79
N SER A 170 -13.52 -4.34 2.63
CA SER A 170 -14.14 -4.11 1.32
C SER A 170 -15.17 -5.21 1.01
N PRO A 171 -15.95 -5.08 -0.10
CA PRO A 171 -16.87 -6.13 -0.55
C PRO A 171 -16.20 -7.49 -0.74
N PHE A 172 -14.91 -7.50 -1.02
CA PHE A 172 -14.09 -8.70 -1.20
C PHE A 172 -13.30 -9.08 0.06
N ASN A 173 -13.62 -8.45 1.21
CA ASN A 173 -12.97 -8.73 2.49
C ASN A 173 -11.46 -8.36 2.52
N VAL A 174 -11.06 -7.36 1.75
CA VAL A 174 -9.77 -6.71 1.87
C VAL A 174 -9.82 -5.73 3.03
N MET A 175 -8.95 -5.89 4.02
CA MET A 175 -8.92 -5.13 5.26
C MET A 175 -7.88 -4.01 5.21
N ASP A 176 -8.08 -2.97 6.05
CA ASP A 176 -7.16 -1.83 6.15
C ASP A 176 -6.79 -1.21 4.78
N ILE A 177 -7.74 -1.25 3.84
CA ILE A 177 -7.50 -0.71 2.50
C ILE A 177 -7.66 0.83 2.48
N VAL A 178 -8.38 1.38 3.44
CA VAL A 178 -8.53 2.82 3.68
C VAL A 178 -8.12 3.14 5.11
N GLY A 179 -7.30 4.18 5.26
CA GLY A 179 -6.73 4.58 6.56
C GLY A 179 -5.50 3.75 6.94
N ASN A 180 -5.04 3.92 8.15
CA ASN A 180 -3.85 3.32 8.72
C ASN A 180 -2.56 3.79 8.02
N VAL A 181 -2.22 3.26 6.84
CA VAL A 181 -1.10 3.73 6.02
C VAL A 181 -1.51 3.85 4.55
N TRP A 182 -0.97 4.84 3.86
CA TRP A 182 -1.01 4.91 2.41
C TRP A 182 -0.43 3.66 1.79
N GLN A 183 -0.95 3.26 0.65
CA GLN A 183 -0.54 2.04 -0.03
C GLN A 183 -0.01 2.37 -1.43
N MET A 184 1.24 1.99 -1.68
CA MET A 184 1.89 2.13 -2.97
C MET A 184 1.22 1.23 -4.00
N THR A 185 1.04 1.77 -5.22
CA THR A 185 0.67 1.01 -6.42
C THR A 185 1.88 0.83 -7.33
N SER A 186 1.74 0.04 -8.38
CA SER A 186 2.76 -0.08 -9.43
C SER A 186 2.77 1.09 -10.40
N ASP A 187 1.71 1.92 -10.37
CA ASP A 187 1.55 3.01 -11.31
C ASP A 187 2.40 4.20 -10.93
N VAL A 188 2.91 4.85 -11.94
CA VAL A 188 3.79 6.00 -11.83
C VAL A 188 3.25 7.13 -12.69
N TYR A 189 3.53 8.34 -12.26
CA TYR A 189 3.30 9.53 -13.05
C TYR A 189 4.63 10.23 -13.31
N ASP A 190 4.91 10.48 -14.57
CA ASP A 190 6.12 11.19 -15.03
C ASP A 190 5.69 12.34 -15.94
N ASN A 191 6.00 13.57 -15.55
CA ASN A 191 5.73 14.79 -16.34
C ASN A 191 6.97 15.34 -17.05
N GLY A 192 8.06 14.54 -17.09
CA GLY A 192 9.34 14.92 -17.67
C GLY A 192 10.24 15.74 -16.74
N SER A 193 9.69 16.30 -15.65
CA SER A 193 10.44 17.05 -14.64
C SER A 193 10.40 16.35 -13.28
N TYR A 194 9.31 15.65 -12.98
CA TYR A 194 9.09 14.96 -11.72
C TYR A 194 8.55 13.55 -11.96
N TYR A 195 9.00 12.64 -11.13
CA TYR A 195 8.60 11.25 -11.14
C TYR A 195 7.92 10.88 -9.80
N PHE A 196 6.73 10.30 -9.88
CA PHE A 196 5.92 9.96 -8.72
C PHE A 196 5.44 8.52 -8.78
N THR A 197 5.33 7.86 -7.63
CA THR A 197 4.47 6.69 -7.50
C THR A 197 3.09 7.11 -7.01
N ILE A 198 2.06 6.44 -7.52
CA ILE A 198 0.69 6.69 -7.07
C ILE A 198 0.44 5.89 -5.78
N ILE A 199 -0.11 6.57 -4.78
CA ILE A 199 -0.47 5.99 -3.49
C ILE A 199 -1.97 6.18 -3.23
N ARG A 200 -2.57 5.26 -2.47
CA ARG A 200 -4.02 5.18 -2.27
C ARG A 200 -4.40 4.95 -0.81
N GLY A 201 -5.64 5.31 -0.45
CA GLY A 201 -6.31 4.92 0.79
C GLY A 201 -6.18 5.89 1.96
N GLY A 202 -5.23 6.80 1.92
CA GLY A 202 -4.97 7.68 3.06
C GLY A 202 -4.28 6.98 4.23
N SER A 203 -4.00 7.73 5.28
CA SER A 203 -3.35 7.22 6.49
C SER A 203 -4.02 7.72 7.77
N TYR A 204 -3.48 7.32 8.91
CA TYR A 204 -3.91 7.85 10.21
C TYR A 204 -3.57 9.33 10.42
N TYR A 205 -2.63 9.88 9.65
CA TYR A 205 -2.04 11.19 9.91
C TYR A 205 -2.88 12.33 9.32
N HIS A 206 -3.20 13.31 10.15
CA HIS A 206 -3.84 14.57 9.75
C HIS A 206 -2.85 15.71 9.91
N PRO A 207 -2.30 16.27 8.81
CA PRO A 207 -1.42 17.42 8.90
C PRO A 207 -2.20 18.64 9.40
N THR A 208 -1.65 19.34 10.39
CA THR A 208 -2.32 20.48 11.01
C THR A 208 -1.89 21.82 10.41
N GLN A 209 -0.76 21.90 9.73
CA GLN A 209 -0.17 23.17 9.25
C GLN A 209 0.83 22.98 8.10
N SER A 210 0.62 22.07 7.18
CA SER A 210 1.57 21.91 6.07
C SER A 210 0.91 22.20 4.73
N ILE A 211 1.47 23.14 3.98
CA ILE A 211 1.09 23.38 2.57
C ILE A 211 1.57 22.26 1.63
N TRP A 212 2.47 21.40 2.11
CA TRP A 212 3.05 20.28 1.34
C TRP A 212 2.30 18.97 1.52
N TYR A 213 1.51 18.87 2.59
CA TYR A 213 0.66 17.73 2.81
C TYR A 213 -0.76 18.08 2.39
N VAL A 214 -1.16 17.42 1.40
CA VAL A 214 -2.51 17.35 0.93
C VAL A 214 -3.41 16.77 2.03
N THR A 215 -4.67 16.79 1.86
CA THR A 215 -5.70 16.30 2.79
C THR A 215 -5.23 15.07 3.56
N GLY A 216 -5.14 15.16 4.87
CA GLY A 216 -4.75 14.03 5.71
C GLY A 216 -5.91 13.12 6.05
N GLY A 217 -5.59 12.01 6.70
CA GLY A 217 -6.57 11.01 7.14
C GLY A 217 -6.90 9.98 6.07
N PRO A 218 -7.87 9.10 6.36
CA PRO A 218 -8.45 8.17 5.41
C PRO A 218 -9.17 8.91 4.30
N LEU A 219 -8.94 8.50 3.06
CA LEU A 219 -9.52 9.13 1.88
C LEU A 219 -10.43 8.19 1.11
N PRO A 220 -11.40 8.73 0.33
CA PRO A 220 -12.22 7.93 -0.57
C PRO A 220 -11.38 7.09 -1.52
N VAL A 221 -11.91 5.96 -1.96
CA VAL A 221 -11.21 5.01 -2.82
C VAL A 221 -10.88 5.55 -4.21
N ASP A 222 -11.56 6.61 -4.63
CA ASP A 222 -11.33 7.31 -5.89
C ASP A 222 -10.29 8.45 -5.79
N HIS A 223 -9.67 8.65 -4.62
CA HIS A 223 -8.70 9.72 -4.39
C HIS A 223 -7.26 9.19 -4.46
N PRO A 224 -6.52 9.45 -5.53
CA PRO A 224 -5.10 9.16 -5.62
C PRO A 224 -4.28 10.28 -4.99
N GLU A 225 -3.12 9.93 -4.47
CA GLU A 225 -2.05 10.86 -4.13
C GLU A 225 -0.75 10.47 -4.81
N MET A 226 0.18 11.41 -4.87
CA MET A 226 1.44 11.23 -5.55
C MET A 226 2.61 11.38 -4.59
N LEU A 227 3.38 10.30 -4.44
CA LEU A 227 4.61 10.31 -3.68
C LEU A 227 5.79 10.63 -4.59
N LEU A 228 6.46 11.73 -4.30
CA LEU A 228 7.58 12.24 -5.09
C LEU A 228 8.83 11.37 -4.92
N LEU A 229 9.46 11.00 -6.04
CA LEU A 229 10.61 10.09 -6.09
C LEU A 229 11.94 10.74 -6.55
N ILE A 230 12.06 12.08 -6.45
CA ILE A 230 13.22 12.79 -7.01
C ILE A 230 14.46 12.80 -6.13
N ALA A 231 14.34 12.45 -4.86
CA ALA A 231 15.50 12.48 -3.97
C ALA A 231 15.47 11.31 -2.99
N PRO A 232 16.64 10.69 -2.72
CA PRO A 232 16.74 9.60 -1.76
C PRO A 232 16.14 9.96 -0.40
N GLY A 233 15.32 9.07 0.14
CA GLY A 233 14.71 9.19 1.46
C GLY A 233 13.49 10.10 1.57
N LEU A 234 13.14 10.92 0.57
CA LEU A 234 11.88 11.67 0.54
C LEU A 234 10.69 10.73 0.25
N ASP A 235 10.94 9.65 -0.46
CA ASP A 235 10.01 8.59 -0.81
C ASP A 235 9.76 7.60 0.33
N ARG A 236 10.46 7.73 1.47
CA ARG A 236 10.32 6.89 2.67
C ARG A 236 9.84 7.70 3.86
N ASN A 237 8.66 7.40 4.34
CA ASN A 237 8.06 8.12 5.47
C ASN A 237 7.22 7.19 6.38
N ALA A 238 6.75 7.74 7.49
CA ALA A 238 6.06 7.00 8.54
C ALA A 238 4.63 6.56 8.18
N THR A 239 4.10 7.05 7.08
CA THR A 239 2.68 6.89 6.75
C THR A 239 2.42 6.13 5.46
N VAL A 240 3.49 5.69 4.77
CA VAL A 240 3.39 4.95 3.49
C VAL A 240 3.95 3.55 3.64
N GLY A 241 3.13 2.58 3.31
CA GLY A 241 3.44 1.16 3.21
C GLY A 241 2.90 0.59 1.90
N PHE A 242 2.66 -0.72 1.85
CA PHE A 242 2.17 -1.38 0.64
C PHE A 242 1.47 -2.70 0.95
N ARG A 243 0.77 -3.23 -0.05
CA ARG A 243 0.28 -4.62 -0.12
C ARG A 243 0.57 -5.19 -1.49
N CYS A 244 0.46 -6.49 -1.63
CA CYS A 244 0.75 -7.15 -2.90
C CYS A 244 -0.49 -7.81 -3.50
N VAL A 245 -0.39 -8.07 -4.81
CA VAL A 245 -1.33 -8.90 -5.57
C VAL A 245 -0.60 -10.06 -6.23
N LYS A 246 -1.36 -11.07 -6.59
CA LYS A 246 -0.90 -12.21 -7.38
C LYS A 246 -1.90 -12.51 -8.48
N ASP A 247 -1.40 -12.70 -9.69
CA ASP A 247 -2.26 -13.07 -10.82
C ASP A 247 -2.86 -14.46 -10.59
N SER A 248 -4.08 -14.67 -11.07
CA SER A 248 -4.66 -16.00 -11.14
C SER A 248 -4.00 -16.79 -12.27
N GLU A 249 -3.57 -18.01 -12.00
CA GLU A 249 -3.16 -18.97 -13.03
C GLU A 249 -4.31 -19.32 -13.96
#